data_6cfa99790d37763e55e192c32c5b0ee0
#
_entry.id   6cfa99790d37763e55e192c32c5b0ee0
#
_cell.length_a   1.000
_cell.length_b   1.000
_cell.length_c   1.000
_cell.angle_alpha   90.00
_cell.angle_beta   90.00
_cell.angle_gamma   90.00
#
_symmetry.space_group_name_H-M   'P 1'
#
loop_
_entity.id
_entity.type
_entity.pdbx_description
1 polymer ?
#
loop_
_entity_poly.entity_id
_entity_poly.type
_entity_poly.pdbx_seq_one_letter_code
_entity_poly.pdbx_strand_id
1 'polypeptide(L)'
;MGKNLKKVIFSVLLLAAVIVVSPKDAKAAGKVWMAGFNDNSITIQWTPQSLNGYRVDGYYLEKIGTQEMIWQGSADTTQVTVQATKGYSGYIRLGYRLTSLATGKKYNWSVDSVYVNTTPADVAKNNFGITAAYANIKKVAFAVNKPETATGVQLEVYNAKNKRVLSKTSTSMGYESMNVSKDMAYKYRARYYYTNRSNNQTYYGRWSNYRYFAMPSISGKTTNKKKGIKVVLKKGTGIKQYTVSVSKNSIS
;
A
#
# COMPACT_ATOMS: atom_id res chain seq x y z
N MET A 1 -22.73 -19.25 -30.33
CA MET A 1 -22.33 -19.90 -29.05
C MET A 1 -20.82 -19.88 -28.77
N GLY A 2 -20.04 -18.94 -29.30
CA GLY A 2 -18.56 -18.95 -29.24
C GLY A 2 -17.89 -17.78 -28.50
N LYS A 3 -18.61 -16.71 -28.13
CA LYS A 3 -17.99 -15.51 -27.54
C LYS A 3 -17.88 -15.53 -26.01
N ASN A 4 -18.69 -16.30 -25.31
CA ASN A 4 -18.67 -16.34 -23.84
C ASN A 4 -17.65 -17.34 -23.27
N LEU A 5 -17.27 -18.36 -24.06
CA LEU A 5 -16.28 -19.34 -23.61
C LEU A 5 -14.87 -18.74 -23.53
N LYS A 6 -14.51 -17.83 -24.45
CA LYS A 6 -13.21 -17.15 -24.43
C LYS A 6 -13.04 -16.19 -23.23
N LYS A 7 -14.12 -15.56 -22.75
CA LYS A 7 -14.06 -14.69 -21.56
C LYS A 7 -13.89 -15.48 -20.27
N VAL A 8 -14.49 -16.66 -20.18
CA VAL A 8 -14.37 -17.53 -18.99
C VAL A 8 -12.96 -18.13 -18.91
N ILE A 9 -12.39 -18.56 -20.05
CA ILE A 9 -11.03 -19.10 -20.10
C ILE A 9 -10.00 -18.01 -19.76
N PHE A 10 -10.20 -16.77 -20.19
CA PHE A 10 -9.30 -15.66 -19.85
C PHE A 10 -9.38 -15.27 -18.36
N SER A 11 -10.56 -15.32 -17.75
CA SER A 11 -10.73 -15.05 -16.33
C SER A 11 -10.13 -16.15 -15.44
N VAL A 12 -10.21 -17.41 -15.86
CA VAL A 12 -9.60 -18.55 -15.14
C VAL A 12 -8.08 -18.55 -15.30
N LEU A 13 -7.56 -18.18 -16.47
CA LEU A 13 -6.12 -18.03 -16.70
C LEU A 13 -5.52 -16.83 -15.95
N LEU A 14 -6.27 -15.74 -15.77
CA LEU A 14 -5.81 -14.58 -14.98
C LEU A 14 -5.76 -14.90 -13.47
N LEU A 15 -6.62 -15.77 -12.98
CA LEU A 15 -6.60 -16.25 -11.59
C LEU A 15 -5.47 -17.25 -11.34
N ALA A 16 -5.07 -18.03 -12.36
CA ALA A 16 -3.95 -18.98 -12.28
C ALA A 16 -2.57 -18.30 -12.41
N ALA A 17 -2.47 -17.14 -13.05
CA ALA A 17 -1.21 -16.42 -13.25
C ALA A 17 -0.69 -15.66 -12.04
N VAL A 18 -1.46 -15.56 -10.94
CA VAL A 18 -1.03 -14.90 -9.68
C VAL A 18 -0.28 -15.86 -8.74
N ILE A 19 -0.12 -17.14 -9.11
CA ILE A 19 0.33 -18.18 -8.16
C ILE A 19 1.80 -18.56 -8.29
N VAL A 20 2.59 -18.04 -9.20
CA VAL A 20 4.00 -18.48 -9.29
C VAL A 20 4.96 -17.32 -9.45
N VAL A 21 5.22 -16.62 -8.36
CA VAL A 21 6.55 -16.06 -8.12
C VAL A 21 7.10 -16.78 -6.89
N SER A 22 7.65 -17.94 -7.10
CA SER A 22 8.52 -18.56 -6.12
C SER A 22 9.74 -17.66 -5.95
N PRO A 23 10.05 -17.15 -4.77
CA PRO A 23 11.32 -16.50 -4.54
C PRO A 23 12.41 -17.54 -4.74
N LYS A 24 13.30 -17.31 -5.73
CA LYS A 24 14.38 -18.24 -6.11
C LYS A 24 15.42 -18.52 -5.00
N ASP A 25 15.31 -17.89 -3.83
CA ASP A 25 16.32 -17.94 -2.78
C ASP A 25 15.86 -18.51 -1.42
N ALA A 26 14.70 -19.14 -1.33
CA ALA A 26 14.28 -19.81 -0.10
C ALA A 26 14.76 -21.28 -0.04
N LYS A 27 16.01 -21.52 -0.37
CA LYS A 27 16.68 -22.82 -0.20
C LYS A 27 17.43 -22.93 1.13
N ALA A 28 16.89 -22.48 2.20
CA ALA A 28 17.35 -22.90 3.51
C ALA A 28 16.27 -23.77 4.11
N ALA A 29 16.59 -24.96 4.46
CA ALA A 29 15.97 -25.93 5.38
C ALA A 29 14.66 -25.53 6.10
N GLY A 30 14.05 -24.62 5.64
CA GLY A 30 12.92 -24.02 6.27
C GLY A 30 11.69 -24.59 5.65
N LYS A 31 10.97 -24.49 6.06
CA LYS A 31 9.97 -25.26 6.22
C LYS A 31 8.66 -24.48 6.28
N VAL A 32 8.73 -23.26 6.75
CA VAL A 32 7.58 -22.34 6.80
C VAL A 32 7.98 -20.92 6.43
N TRP A 33 7.16 -20.24 5.62
CA TRP A 33 7.38 -18.83 5.26
C TRP A 33 6.05 -18.10 5.06
N MET A 34 6.10 -16.79 5.16
CA MET A 34 4.97 -15.95 4.83
C MET A 34 4.91 -15.73 3.32
N ALA A 35 3.91 -16.31 2.65
CA ALA A 35 3.72 -16.22 1.21
C ALA A 35 2.95 -14.95 0.80
N GLY A 36 2.13 -14.39 1.70
CA GLY A 36 1.35 -13.19 1.41
C GLY A 36 0.77 -12.55 2.66
N PHE A 37 0.26 -11.33 2.50
CA PHE A 37 -0.44 -10.61 3.55
C PHE A 37 -1.34 -9.52 2.96
N ASN A 38 -2.30 -9.07 3.77
CA ASN A 38 -3.05 -7.83 3.57
C ASN A 38 -3.28 -7.16 4.93
N ASP A 39 -4.24 -6.25 5.04
CA ASP A 39 -4.49 -5.54 6.31
C ASP A 39 -5.17 -6.38 7.39
N ASN A 40 -5.72 -7.55 7.08
CA ASN A 40 -6.42 -8.40 8.04
C ASN A 40 -6.21 -9.92 7.83
N SER A 41 -5.27 -10.32 7.00
CA SER A 41 -4.95 -11.74 6.82
C SER A 41 -3.48 -11.96 6.46
N ILE A 42 -3.01 -13.17 6.69
CA ILE A 42 -1.66 -13.64 6.41
C ILE A 42 -1.76 -14.99 5.70
N THR A 43 -1.03 -15.14 4.60
CA THR A 43 -0.88 -16.41 3.91
C THR A 43 0.44 -17.04 4.31
N ILE A 44 0.37 -18.25 4.85
CA ILE A 44 1.53 -19.04 5.29
C ILE A 44 1.64 -20.26 4.39
N GLN A 45 2.84 -20.55 3.97
CA GLN A 45 3.16 -21.68 3.11
C GLN A 45 4.34 -22.45 3.70
N TRP A 46 4.39 -23.76 3.46
CA TRP A 46 5.46 -24.63 3.94
C TRP A 46 5.77 -25.75 2.96
N THR A 47 6.94 -26.37 3.16
CA THR A 47 7.34 -27.57 2.42
C THR A 47 6.94 -28.80 3.22
N PRO A 48 6.17 -29.74 2.65
CA PRO A 48 5.87 -31.02 3.29
C PRO A 48 7.15 -31.80 3.59
N GLN A 49 7.15 -32.51 4.70
CA GLN A 49 8.26 -33.40 5.07
C GLN A 49 7.72 -34.77 5.43
N SER A 50 8.51 -35.79 5.08
CA SER A 50 8.34 -37.15 5.58
C SER A 50 9.25 -37.36 6.80
N LEU A 51 8.75 -38.08 7.78
CA LEU A 51 9.48 -38.42 8.99
C LEU A 51 9.57 -39.93 9.12
N ASN A 52 10.79 -40.47 9.22
CA ASN A 52 11.00 -41.90 9.37
C ASN A 52 10.29 -42.44 10.62
N GLY A 53 9.51 -43.49 10.47
CA GLY A 53 8.77 -44.13 11.55
C GLY A 53 7.45 -43.43 11.94
N TYR A 54 7.07 -42.38 11.23
CA TYR A 54 5.82 -41.66 11.47
C TYR A 54 5.04 -41.42 10.19
N ARG A 55 3.71 -41.44 10.33
CA ARG A 55 2.79 -40.91 9.33
C ARG A 55 2.42 -39.50 9.72
N VAL A 56 2.49 -38.57 8.78
CA VAL A 56 1.98 -37.19 8.96
C VAL A 56 0.46 -37.23 8.75
N ASP A 57 -0.30 -36.97 9.79
CA ASP A 57 -1.77 -36.92 9.74
C ASP A 57 -2.29 -35.53 9.37
N GLY A 58 -1.46 -34.51 9.50
CA GLY A 58 -1.77 -33.13 9.15
C GLY A 58 -0.85 -32.11 9.81
N TYR A 59 -1.20 -30.86 9.61
CA TYR A 59 -0.45 -29.70 10.11
C TYR A 59 -1.33 -28.84 11.02
N TYR A 60 -0.66 -28.03 11.84
CA TYR A 60 -1.31 -26.98 12.61
C TYR A 60 -0.43 -25.72 12.66
N LEU A 61 -1.07 -24.57 12.83
CA LEU A 61 -0.43 -23.28 13.07
C LEU A 61 -0.86 -22.75 14.43
N GLU A 62 0.11 -22.26 15.21
CA GLU A 62 -0.16 -21.63 16.49
C GLU A 62 0.65 -20.33 16.67
N LYS A 63 0.12 -19.37 17.40
CA LYS A 63 0.84 -18.16 17.80
C LYS A 63 1.84 -18.49 18.90
N ILE A 64 3.10 -18.16 18.70
CA ILE A 64 4.11 -18.24 19.76
C ILE A 64 3.82 -17.16 20.80
N GLY A 65 3.84 -17.53 22.07
CA GLY A 65 3.57 -16.66 23.21
C GLY A 65 2.20 -16.90 23.84
N THR A 66 1.15 -17.02 23.06
CA THR A 66 -0.20 -17.37 23.57
C THR A 66 -0.53 -18.86 23.45
N GLN A 67 0.23 -19.60 22.64
CA GLN A 67 -0.06 -21.00 22.26
C GLN A 67 -1.47 -21.20 21.66
N GLU A 68 -2.03 -20.13 21.11
CA GLU A 68 -3.34 -20.16 20.46
C GLU A 68 -3.22 -20.87 19.11
N MET A 69 -3.93 -21.98 18.95
CA MET A 69 -4.06 -22.65 17.65
C MET A 69 -4.96 -21.83 16.75
N ILE A 70 -4.40 -21.34 15.65
CA ILE A 70 -5.09 -20.46 14.69
C ILE A 70 -5.59 -21.21 13.46
N TRP A 71 -5.07 -22.43 13.22
CA TRP A 71 -5.47 -23.27 12.11
C TRP A 71 -4.97 -24.71 12.30
N GLN A 72 -5.73 -25.68 11.76
CA GLN A 72 -5.30 -27.06 11.57
C GLN A 72 -5.90 -27.64 10.29
N GLY A 73 -5.19 -28.53 9.64
CA GLY A 73 -5.62 -29.14 8.36
C GLY A 73 -4.98 -30.49 8.07
N SER A 74 -5.28 -31.02 6.87
CA SER A 74 -4.80 -32.33 6.40
C SER A 74 -3.31 -32.31 6.03
N ALA A 75 -2.74 -33.52 5.81
CA ALA A 75 -1.36 -33.70 5.38
C ALA A 75 -1.08 -33.16 3.96
N ASP A 76 -2.11 -33.03 3.12
CA ASP A 76 -1.97 -32.55 1.74
C ASP A 76 -1.95 -31.03 1.64
N THR A 77 -2.29 -30.32 2.73
CA THR A 77 -2.29 -28.86 2.73
C THR A 77 -0.87 -28.34 2.88
N THR A 78 -0.46 -27.46 1.98
CA THR A 78 0.86 -26.80 2.01
C THR A 78 0.80 -25.28 2.12
N GLN A 79 -0.41 -24.74 2.13
CA GLN A 79 -0.65 -23.30 2.22
C GLN A 79 -2.01 -23.04 2.87
N VAL A 80 -2.07 -21.98 3.67
CA VAL A 80 -3.33 -21.48 4.24
C VAL A 80 -3.29 -19.98 4.44
N THR A 81 -4.45 -19.34 4.30
CA THR A 81 -4.66 -17.93 4.67
C THR A 81 -5.42 -17.89 6.00
N VAL A 82 -4.81 -17.31 7.01
CA VAL A 82 -5.41 -17.14 8.35
C VAL A 82 -5.76 -15.66 8.58
N GLN A 83 -6.84 -15.43 9.34
CA GLN A 83 -7.24 -14.09 9.75
C GLN A 83 -6.25 -13.55 10.78
N ALA A 84 -5.94 -12.26 10.68
CA ALA A 84 -5.11 -11.55 11.63
C ALA A 84 -5.63 -10.12 11.79
N THR A 85 -5.40 -9.53 12.94
CA THR A 85 -5.76 -8.13 13.17
C THR A 85 -4.86 -7.20 12.37
N LYS A 86 -5.40 -6.08 11.94
CA LYS A 86 -4.64 -5.02 11.26
C LYS A 86 -3.47 -4.55 12.14
N GLY A 87 -2.26 -4.53 11.56
CA GLY A 87 -1.04 -4.20 12.28
C GLY A 87 -0.49 -5.34 13.16
N TYR A 88 -1.04 -6.55 13.04
CA TYR A 88 -0.49 -7.71 13.74
C TYR A 88 0.96 -7.96 13.34
N SER A 89 1.79 -8.29 14.31
CA SER A 89 3.15 -8.78 14.11
C SER A 89 3.49 -9.82 15.19
N GLY A 90 4.17 -10.90 14.80
CA GLY A 90 4.51 -11.96 15.74
C GLY A 90 5.06 -13.20 15.04
N TYR A 91 5.40 -14.20 15.83
CA TYR A 91 5.82 -15.49 15.31
C TYR A 91 4.66 -16.47 15.28
N ILE A 92 4.53 -17.19 14.16
CA ILE A 92 3.63 -18.32 14.00
C ILE A 92 4.48 -19.56 13.85
N ARG A 93 4.14 -20.59 14.61
CA ARG A 93 4.77 -21.90 14.62
C ARG A 93 3.99 -22.85 13.72
N LEU A 94 4.71 -23.59 12.88
CA LEU A 94 4.19 -24.75 12.17
C LEU A 94 4.49 -26.00 13.00
N GLY A 95 3.49 -26.85 13.17
CA GLY A 95 3.64 -28.16 13.79
C GLY A 95 2.97 -29.25 13.00
N TYR A 96 3.41 -30.48 13.23
CA TYR A 96 2.88 -31.72 12.68
C TYR A 96 1.99 -32.43 13.67
N ARG A 97 0.91 -33.01 13.16
CA ARG A 97 0.18 -34.08 13.84
C ARG A 97 0.65 -35.40 13.27
N LEU A 98 1.19 -36.25 14.11
CA LEU A 98 1.90 -37.46 13.72
C LEU A 98 1.28 -38.69 14.35
N THR A 99 1.32 -39.83 13.65
CA THR A 99 1.06 -41.15 14.21
C THR A 99 2.32 -42.02 14.04
N SER A 100 2.82 -42.56 15.15
CA SER A 100 3.92 -43.54 15.12
C SER A 100 3.49 -44.81 14.36
N LEU A 101 4.25 -45.23 13.38
CA LEU A 101 3.97 -46.46 12.61
C LEU A 101 4.20 -47.72 13.46
N ALA A 102 5.10 -47.65 14.43
CA ALA A 102 5.41 -48.79 15.29
C ALA A 102 4.38 -49.00 16.40
N THR A 103 3.82 -47.92 16.97
CA THR A 103 2.97 -48.01 18.17
C THR A 103 1.54 -47.51 17.99
N GLY A 104 1.24 -46.85 16.86
CA GLY A 104 -0.05 -46.19 16.60
C GLY A 104 -0.28 -44.92 17.48
N LYS A 105 0.66 -44.58 18.33
CA LYS A 105 0.53 -43.43 19.25
C LYS A 105 0.62 -42.10 18.49
N LYS A 106 -0.25 -41.15 18.89
CA LYS A 106 -0.32 -39.80 18.27
C LYS A 106 0.56 -38.80 19.01
N TYR A 107 1.15 -37.88 18.24
CA TYR A 107 2.03 -36.83 18.72
C TYR A 107 1.75 -35.52 18.00
N ASN A 108 1.96 -34.41 18.70
CA ASN A 108 2.10 -33.09 18.10
C ASN A 108 3.57 -32.68 18.20
N TRP A 109 4.17 -32.33 17.09
CA TRP A 109 5.58 -31.94 17.01
C TRP A 109 5.73 -30.58 16.34
N SER A 110 6.36 -29.63 17.05
CA SER A 110 6.73 -28.32 16.50
C SER A 110 7.90 -28.47 15.55
N VAL A 111 7.81 -27.81 14.39
CA VAL A 111 8.82 -27.98 13.32
C VAL A 111 9.63 -26.71 13.14
N ASP A 112 8.97 -25.58 12.90
CA ASP A 112 9.61 -24.33 12.52
C ASP A 112 8.69 -23.16 12.85
N SER A 113 9.23 -21.95 12.81
CA SER A 113 8.45 -20.74 13.03
C SER A 113 8.84 -19.65 12.04
N VAL A 114 7.86 -18.84 11.69
CA VAL A 114 8.04 -17.68 10.80
C VAL A 114 7.55 -16.42 11.48
N TYR A 115 8.32 -15.35 11.34
CA TYR A 115 7.85 -14.02 11.70
C TYR A 115 6.90 -13.52 10.62
N VAL A 116 5.75 -13.09 11.04
CA VAL A 116 4.68 -12.62 10.14
C VAL A 116 4.16 -11.26 10.60
N ASN A 117 3.68 -10.48 9.65
CA ASN A 117 3.03 -9.21 9.93
C ASN A 117 1.99 -8.87 8.87
N THR A 118 0.90 -8.24 9.29
CA THR A 118 -0.08 -7.63 8.39
C THR A 118 0.34 -6.21 8.02
N THR A 119 -0.40 -5.58 7.12
CA THR A 119 -0.23 -4.16 6.81
C THR A 119 -0.38 -3.33 8.08
N PRO A 120 0.57 -2.44 8.41
CA PRO A 120 0.42 -1.53 9.54
C PRO A 120 -0.87 -0.71 9.44
N ALA A 121 -1.55 -0.54 10.57
CA ALA A 121 -2.84 0.14 10.61
C ALA A 121 -2.79 1.56 10.03
N ASP A 122 -1.67 2.27 10.23
CA ASP A 122 -1.48 3.63 9.71
C ASP A 122 -1.32 3.68 8.19
N VAL A 123 -0.76 2.63 7.58
CA VAL A 123 -0.63 2.52 6.11
C VAL A 123 -1.99 2.27 5.47
N ALA A 124 -2.82 1.48 6.10
CA ALA A 124 -4.15 1.16 5.59
C ALA A 124 -5.17 2.32 5.73
N LYS A 125 -4.90 3.28 6.63
CA LYS A 125 -5.72 4.48 6.76
C LYS A 125 -5.54 5.40 5.55
N ASN A 126 -6.58 6.17 5.22
CA ASN A 126 -6.56 7.17 4.15
C ASN A 126 -6.45 8.61 4.67
N ASN A 127 -6.10 8.79 5.95
CA ASN A 127 -5.98 10.11 6.55
C ASN A 127 -4.57 10.66 6.32
N PHE A 128 -4.42 11.46 5.27
CA PHE A 128 -3.15 11.97 4.81
C PHE A 128 -2.94 13.44 5.17
N GLY A 129 -1.79 13.73 5.75
CA GLY A 129 -1.26 15.08 5.82
C GLY A 129 -0.48 15.43 4.55
N ILE A 130 -1.16 15.58 3.39
CA ILE A 130 -0.52 16.12 2.19
C ILE A 130 -0.86 17.59 2.05
N THR A 131 0.16 18.40 1.89
CA THR A 131 0.02 19.82 1.55
C THR A 131 0.74 20.11 0.24
N ALA A 132 0.13 20.95 -0.59
CA ALA A 132 0.78 21.56 -1.72
C ALA A 132 1.15 22.98 -1.35
N ALA A 133 2.41 23.33 -1.50
CA ALA A 133 2.92 24.67 -1.26
C ALA A 133 3.58 25.22 -2.53
N TYR A 134 3.41 26.50 -2.78
CA TYR A 134 4.08 27.14 -3.92
C TYR A 134 5.56 27.35 -3.58
N ALA A 135 6.44 26.65 -4.30
CA ALA A 135 7.87 26.89 -4.21
C ALA A 135 8.28 28.18 -4.95
N ASN A 136 7.58 28.49 -6.05
CA ASN A 136 7.65 29.76 -6.78
C ASN A 136 6.50 29.82 -7.81
N ILE A 137 6.45 30.85 -8.64
CA ILE A 137 5.40 31.08 -9.65
C ILE A 137 5.33 30.01 -10.76
N LYS A 138 6.27 29.07 -10.82
CA LYS A 138 6.34 28.01 -11.83
C LYS A 138 6.42 26.61 -11.20
N LYS A 139 6.59 26.52 -9.88
CA LYS A 139 6.79 25.25 -9.18
C LYS A 139 5.87 25.11 -7.98
N VAL A 140 5.30 23.92 -7.82
CA VAL A 140 4.59 23.49 -6.62
C VAL A 140 5.36 22.34 -5.99
N ALA A 141 5.57 22.41 -4.69
CA ALA A 141 6.14 21.35 -3.88
C ALA A 141 5.04 20.64 -3.08
N PHE A 142 5.17 19.34 -2.94
CA PHE A 142 4.27 18.52 -2.15
C PHE A 142 5.02 18.00 -0.93
N ALA A 143 4.51 18.31 0.25
CA ALA A 143 4.96 17.72 1.50
C ALA A 143 3.99 16.62 1.92
N VAL A 144 4.52 15.47 2.28
CA VAL A 144 3.73 14.33 2.74
C VAL A 144 4.22 13.94 4.13
N ASN A 145 3.30 13.98 5.09
CA ASN A 145 3.58 13.43 6.41
C ASN A 145 3.38 11.91 6.37
N LYS A 146 4.49 11.17 6.33
CA LYS A 146 4.52 9.71 6.26
C LYS A 146 4.68 9.13 7.67
N PRO A 147 3.83 8.17 8.11
CA PRO A 147 4.08 7.44 9.35
C PRO A 147 5.34 6.59 9.23
N GLU A 148 6.04 6.36 10.33
CA GLU A 148 7.27 5.55 10.36
C GLU A 148 7.06 4.14 9.85
N THR A 149 5.88 3.57 10.09
CA THR A 149 5.47 2.24 9.65
C THR A 149 5.33 2.11 8.14
N ALA A 150 5.11 3.21 7.40
CA ALA A 150 5.02 3.17 5.95
C ALA A 150 6.40 3.13 5.30
N THR A 151 6.58 2.26 4.32
CA THR A 151 7.80 2.24 3.50
C THR A 151 7.91 3.53 2.69
N GLY A 152 6.78 4.00 2.14
CA GLY A 152 6.79 5.23 1.37
C GLY A 152 5.40 5.72 0.97
N VAL A 153 5.40 6.66 0.05
CA VAL A 153 4.22 7.37 -0.46
C VAL A 153 4.21 7.32 -1.98
N GLN A 154 3.04 7.11 -2.55
CA GLN A 154 2.76 7.30 -3.96
C GLN A 154 1.89 8.55 -4.14
N LEU A 155 2.35 9.49 -4.96
CA LEU A 155 1.68 10.76 -5.29
C LEU A 155 1.27 10.76 -6.77
N GLU A 156 0.04 11.19 -7.04
CA GLU A 156 -0.44 11.46 -8.39
C GLU A 156 -1.00 12.87 -8.49
N VAL A 157 -0.68 13.56 -9.59
CA VAL A 157 -1.21 14.89 -9.91
C VAL A 157 -1.82 14.87 -11.31
N TYR A 158 -2.99 15.49 -11.43
CA TYR A 158 -3.75 15.60 -12.67
C TYR A 158 -4.01 17.08 -12.98
N ASN A 159 -3.96 17.44 -14.25
CA ASN A 159 -4.35 18.77 -14.71
C ASN A 159 -5.88 18.90 -14.86
N ALA A 160 -6.38 20.09 -15.19
CA ALA A 160 -7.78 20.37 -15.40
C ALA A 160 -8.46 19.53 -16.51
N LYS A 161 -7.68 18.96 -17.42
CA LYS A 161 -8.16 18.04 -18.48
C LYS A 161 -8.14 16.58 -18.05
N ASN A 162 -7.99 16.28 -16.74
CA ASN A 162 -7.84 14.94 -16.17
C ASN A 162 -6.62 14.14 -16.69
N LYS A 163 -5.67 14.78 -17.36
CA LYS A 163 -4.40 14.14 -17.73
C LYS A 163 -3.49 14.05 -16.51
N ARG A 164 -2.99 12.84 -16.20
CA ARG A 164 -1.98 12.65 -15.16
C ARG A 164 -0.66 13.29 -15.61
N VAL A 165 -0.18 14.27 -14.85
CA VAL A 165 1.04 15.05 -15.15
C VAL A 165 2.19 14.71 -14.23
N LEU A 166 1.91 14.05 -13.10
CA LEU A 166 2.92 13.50 -12.20
C LEU A 166 2.42 12.17 -11.63
N SER A 167 3.31 11.18 -11.61
CA SER A 167 3.16 9.96 -10.80
C SER A 167 4.52 9.67 -10.19
N LYS A 168 4.61 9.72 -8.86
CA LYS A 168 5.88 9.59 -8.15
C LYS A 168 5.71 8.68 -6.95
N THR A 169 6.71 7.84 -6.70
CA THR A 169 6.83 7.04 -5.49
C THR A 169 8.10 7.48 -4.77
N SER A 170 7.98 7.76 -3.48
CA SER A 170 9.10 8.23 -2.64
C SER A 170 9.14 7.46 -1.33
N THR A 171 10.33 7.08 -0.88
CA THR A 171 10.57 6.50 0.44
C THR A 171 10.84 7.55 1.51
N SER A 172 11.23 8.75 1.10
CA SER A 172 11.50 9.87 2.00
C SER A 172 10.25 10.70 2.26
N MET A 173 10.23 11.42 3.37
CA MET A 173 9.25 12.49 3.66
C MET A 173 9.59 13.79 2.91
N GLY A 174 10.48 13.72 1.92
CA GLY A 174 10.98 14.89 1.19
C GLY A 174 9.92 15.58 0.35
N TYR A 175 10.24 16.80 -0.03
CA TYR A 175 9.42 17.59 -0.94
C TYR A 175 9.61 17.11 -2.38
N GLU A 176 8.54 16.54 -2.94
CA GLU A 176 8.49 16.33 -4.39
C GLU A 176 7.97 17.61 -5.03
N SER A 177 8.63 18.09 -6.05
CA SER A 177 8.21 19.30 -6.76
C SER A 177 7.93 19.03 -8.23
N MET A 178 7.03 19.81 -8.81
CA MET A 178 6.73 19.75 -10.24
C MET A 178 6.59 21.17 -10.83
N ASN A 179 6.94 21.29 -12.09
CA ASN A 179 6.61 22.49 -12.85
C ASN A 179 5.11 22.54 -13.15
N VAL A 180 4.52 23.70 -13.02
CA VAL A 180 3.11 23.94 -13.28
C VAL A 180 2.91 25.00 -14.34
N SER A 181 1.85 24.86 -15.14
CA SER A 181 1.45 25.87 -16.10
C SER A 181 0.66 26.96 -15.40
N LYS A 182 0.89 28.21 -15.80
CA LYS A 182 0.07 29.34 -15.37
C LYS A 182 -1.38 29.14 -15.82
N ASP A 183 -2.31 29.72 -15.08
CA ASP A 183 -3.75 29.73 -15.38
C ASP A 183 -4.36 28.33 -15.53
N MET A 184 -3.85 27.35 -14.80
CA MET A 184 -4.36 25.98 -14.79
C MET A 184 -4.62 25.49 -13.38
N ALA A 185 -5.77 24.83 -13.21
CA ALA A 185 -6.08 24.09 -11.98
C ALA A 185 -5.53 22.66 -12.06
N TYR A 186 -5.19 22.14 -10.90
CA TYR A 186 -4.68 20.78 -10.72
C TYR A 186 -5.43 20.13 -9.56
N LYS A 187 -5.51 18.81 -9.60
CA LYS A 187 -5.91 17.98 -8.46
C LYS A 187 -4.84 16.95 -8.18
N TYR A 188 -4.69 16.59 -6.93
CA TYR A 188 -3.72 15.59 -6.50
C TYR A 188 -4.30 14.69 -5.42
N ARG A 189 -3.72 13.50 -5.33
CA ARG A 189 -4.01 12.51 -4.29
C ARG A 189 -2.76 11.71 -3.99
N ALA A 190 -2.72 11.08 -2.83
CA ALA A 190 -1.66 10.14 -2.51
C ALA A 190 -2.18 8.96 -1.71
N ARG A 191 -1.32 7.96 -1.58
CA ARG A 191 -1.51 6.81 -0.69
C ARG A 191 -0.18 6.39 -0.11
N TYR A 192 -0.21 5.77 1.05
CA TYR A 192 0.95 5.09 1.61
C TYR A 192 1.12 3.72 0.97
N TYR A 193 2.35 3.21 1.01
CA TYR A 193 2.61 1.80 0.74
C TYR A 193 3.55 1.23 1.81
N TYR A 194 3.42 -0.06 2.01
CA TYR A 194 4.24 -0.86 2.90
C TYR A 194 4.83 -2.03 2.12
N THR A 195 6.15 -2.18 2.16
CA THR A 195 6.85 -3.33 1.59
C THR A 195 7.33 -4.21 2.73
N ASN A 196 6.84 -5.43 2.77
CA ASN A 196 7.26 -6.40 3.76
C ASN A 196 8.66 -6.90 3.42
N ARG A 197 9.61 -6.70 4.33
CA ARG A 197 11.02 -7.05 4.13
C ARG A 197 11.26 -8.56 4.08
N SER A 198 10.36 -9.36 4.67
CA SER A 198 10.52 -10.81 4.74
C SER A 198 10.23 -11.50 3.40
N ASN A 199 9.37 -10.94 2.58
CA ASN A 199 8.96 -11.52 1.30
C ASN A 199 8.93 -10.51 0.13
N ASN A 200 9.39 -9.28 0.35
CA ASN A 200 9.39 -8.18 -0.63
C ASN A 200 8.01 -7.85 -1.23
N GLN A 201 6.92 -8.32 -0.63
CA GLN A 201 5.58 -8.02 -1.09
C GLN A 201 5.17 -6.61 -0.69
N THR A 202 4.59 -5.85 -1.63
CA THR A 202 4.15 -4.48 -1.39
C THR A 202 2.63 -4.41 -1.31
N TYR A 203 2.13 -3.82 -0.23
CA TYR A 203 0.74 -3.46 -0.04
C TYR A 203 0.57 -1.94 -0.19
N TYR A 204 -0.49 -1.55 -0.91
CA TYR A 204 -0.86 -0.15 -1.08
C TYR A 204 -2.12 0.17 -0.27
N GLY A 205 -2.03 1.18 0.57
CA GLY A 205 -3.17 1.74 1.27
C GLY A 205 -4.18 2.39 0.31
N ARG A 206 -5.29 2.84 0.86
CA ARG A 206 -6.31 3.54 0.09
C ARG A 206 -5.82 4.91 -0.38
N TRP A 207 -6.27 5.35 -1.56
CA TRP A 207 -6.05 6.71 -2.02
C TRP A 207 -6.75 7.71 -1.10
N SER A 208 -6.09 8.85 -0.84
CA SER A 208 -6.72 10.02 -0.23
C SER A 208 -7.81 10.58 -1.15
N ASN A 209 -8.70 11.38 -0.58
CA ASN A 209 -9.54 12.26 -1.37
C ASN A 209 -8.68 13.20 -2.21
N TYR A 210 -9.21 13.63 -3.35
CA TYR A 210 -8.54 14.65 -4.14
C TYR A 210 -8.48 15.97 -3.40
N ARG A 211 -7.31 16.60 -3.46
CA ARG A 211 -7.11 18.00 -3.10
C ARG A 211 -6.78 18.80 -4.36
N TYR A 212 -6.94 20.10 -4.29
CA TYR A 212 -6.86 20.97 -5.45
C TYR A 212 -5.91 22.12 -5.20
N PHE A 213 -5.25 22.58 -6.25
CA PHE A 213 -4.52 23.84 -6.28
C PHE A 213 -4.61 24.44 -7.69
N ALA A 214 -4.35 25.73 -7.80
CA ALA A 214 -4.27 26.42 -9.07
C ALA A 214 -3.10 27.41 -9.04
N MET A 215 -2.51 27.66 -10.18
CA MET A 215 -1.49 28.68 -10.36
C MET A 215 -2.08 29.82 -11.19
N PRO A 216 -2.74 30.79 -10.57
CA PRO A 216 -3.29 31.92 -11.30
C PRO A 216 -2.17 32.85 -11.80
N SER A 217 -2.29 33.40 -12.99
CA SER A 217 -1.52 34.57 -13.34
C SER A 217 -2.27 35.83 -12.93
N ILE A 218 -1.68 36.56 -12.03
CA ILE A 218 -2.19 37.87 -11.64
C ILE A 218 -1.44 38.91 -12.47
N SER A 219 -2.12 39.59 -13.37
CA SER A 219 -1.61 40.81 -14.00
C SER A 219 -2.26 42.01 -13.33
N GLY A 220 -1.53 42.64 -12.43
CA GLY A 220 -1.94 43.91 -11.83
C GLY A 220 -1.28 45.09 -12.53
N LYS A 221 -2.06 45.97 -13.13
CA LYS A 221 -1.62 47.35 -13.35
C LYS A 221 -2.13 48.16 -12.16
N THR A 222 -1.23 48.55 -11.27
CA THR A 222 -1.50 49.63 -10.32
C THR A 222 -1.54 50.91 -11.15
N THR A 223 -2.72 51.33 -11.52
CA THR A 223 -2.88 52.72 -11.98
C THR A 223 -3.13 53.56 -10.71
N ASN A 224 -2.21 54.49 -10.47
CA ASN A 224 -2.29 55.46 -9.38
C ASN A 224 -3.41 56.47 -9.68
N LYS A 225 -4.66 56.02 -9.63
CA LYS A 225 -5.85 56.87 -9.61
C LYS A 225 -6.19 57.11 -8.16
N LYS A 226 -6.37 58.37 -7.81
CA LYS A 226 -6.55 58.91 -6.46
C LYS A 226 -7.49 58.14 -5.50
N LYS A 227 -8.15 57.04 -5.89
CA LYS A 227 -9.16 56.33 -5.06
C LYS A 227 -9.30 54.82 -5.32
N GLY A 228 -8.36 54.11 -5.93
CA GLY A 228 -8.56 52.67 -6.08
C GLY A 228 -7.44 51.88 -6.78
N ILE A 229 -7.37 50.59 -6.48
CA ILE A 229 -6.48 49.61 -7.13
C ILE A 229 -7.34 48.76 -8.06
N LYS A 230 -7.00 48.72 -9.34
CA LYS A 230 -7.63 47.81 -10.29
C LYS A 230 -6.83 46.50 -10.36
N VAL A 231 -7.41 45.40 -9.91
CA VAL A 231 -6.85 44.07 -10.06
C VAL A 231 -7.54 43.37 -11.23
N VAL A 232 -6.78 42.94 -12.22
CA VAL A 232 -7.30 42.16 -13.35
C VAL A 232 -6.84 40.72 -13.17
N LEU A 233 -7.80 39.81 -13.04
CA LEU A 233 -7.57 38.39 -12.96
C LEU A 233 -7.91 37.74 -14.30
N LYS A 234 -6.99 36.95 -14.84
CA LYS A 234 -7.25 36.17 -16.04
C LYS A 234 -7.92 34.86 -15.65
N LYS A 235 -9.05 34.53 -16.31
CA LYS A 235 -9.75 33.27 -16.10
C LYS A 235 -8.84 32.10 -16.52
N GLY A 236 -8.49 31.24 -15.57
CA GLY A 236 -7.68 30.05 -15.82
C GLY A 236 -8.51 28.81 -16.12
N THR A 237 -7.92 27.85 -16.81
CA THR A 237 -8.55 26.57 -17.15
C THR A 237 -8.82 25.76 -15.87
N GLY A 238 -10.10 25.40 -15.65
CA GLY A 238 -10.53 24.64 -14.46
C GLY A 238 -10.68 25.47 -13.20
N ILE A 239 -10.44 26.80 -13.25
CA ILE A 239 -10.63 27.69 -12.10
C ILE A 239 -12.03 28.26 -12.16
N LYS A 240 -12.84 28.00 -11.13
CA LYS A 240 -14.22 28.47 -11.05
C LYS A 240 -14.34 29.85 -10.44
N GLN A 241 -13.51 30.15 -9.44
CA GLN A 241 -13.61 31.36 -8.61
C GLN A 241 -12.23 31.80 -8.11
N TYR A 242 -12.08 33.10 -7.89
CA TYR A 242 -10.94 33.71 -7.20
C TYR A 242 -11.45 34.49 -5.98
N THR A 243 -10.67 34.46 -4.92
CA THR A 243 -10.84 35.35 -3.78
C THR A 243 -9.71 36.37 -3.78
N VAL A 244 -10.04 37.65 -3.72
CA VAL A 244 -9.07 38.74 -3.65
C VAL A 244 -9.18 39.35 -2.26
N SER A 245 -8.08 39.34 -1.52
CA SER A 245 -7.98 40.01 -0.22
C SER A 245 -7.09 41.22 -0.34
N VAL A 246 -7.55 42.35 0.20
CA VAL A 246 -6.79 43.62 0.24
C VAL A 246 -6.46 43.92 1.69
N SER A 247 -5.18 44.09 1.99
CA SER A 247 -4.71 44.52 3.32
C SER A 247 -4.39 45.99 3.29
N LYS A 248 -4.75 46.73 4.36
CA LYS A 248 -4.36 48.13 4.55
C LYS A 248 -2.94 48.32 5.07
N ASN A 249 -2.31 47.24 5.54
CA ASN A 249 -0.96 47.30 6.08
C ASN A 249 0.07 47.13 4.95
N SER A 250 1.00 48.05 4.86
CA SER A 250 2.17 47.91 4.02
C SER A 250 2.97 46.72 4.50
N ILE A 251 3.30 45.81 3.56
CA ILE A 251 4.32 44.80 3.81
C ILE A 251 5.65 45.56 3.69
N SER A 252 6.29 45.79 4.81
CA SER A 252 7.68 46.25 4.88
C SER A 252 8.61 45.06 4.59
#